data_b80fdd4ce49ffe8825a855ab9db047e7
#
_entry.id   b80fdd4ce49ffe8825a855ab9db047e7
#
_cell.length_a   1.000
_cell.length_b   1.000
_cell.length_c   1.000
_cell.angle_alpha   90.00
_cell.angle_beta   90.00
_cell.angle_gamma   90.00
#
_symmetry.space_group_name_H-M   'P 1'
#
loop_
_entity.id
_entity.type
_entity.pdbx_description
1 polymer ?
#
loop_
_entity_poly.entity_id
_entity_poly.type
_entity_poly.pdbx_seq_one_letter_code
_entity_poly.pdbx_strand_id
1 'polypeptide(L)'
;MLSFLTIMAGLAAFAPLAHAQDDPEYTVWSSVVLTRTGERTPDMITDSPTVLTSIGANQAYAAGEFFRNRYIDSNSTDNSTNGVGTARAPIRGLNADTYDSLQTWVLTRDQQYLSATAQAFLQGLYPPRSPSADPNDITADDTYITGPLNGYQYPFIQAASDLDPNYIYLDATHQCPSFTRSVRQLRSNTQFSTTQTSSSSLYTTLGNAFSSVLDLQYWNYRNAYALYDYLRHQNAHNSTARTILSNLLTNNSSTTDPLSTLRSLADAQQSAQLANFTAYNPATSITGYRAHSGSISTIAGNFLASSILTSLSTALRTSTTSNKLTLLFTDYTPFTSFFALASLPTQSSNFTGLPSFAASMVFEVFSYPAASSNSSSIPPIEDLRVRFLYRNGTDDGERFLSYPLFGRPKAQADMSWPDFAAAMRDIAIDDVSSWCDICGATRYDAWICAANDLGDGGDGYTGAREKREREGLSPVVSGIIGAIVALAVAGLIFGAVMLFAGLRFRRRESSSSSSGGGRKSSLGGFKGGRKMASDQDLTIPKGGGAGATVVGVGVGHERVGSWELGKADVGREVGSARPSLQSGRPSMEERGRDAFVDGLKPVVPHERV
;
A
#
# COMPACT_ATOMS: atom_id res chain seq x y z
N MET A 1 23.36 2.52 88.56
CA MET A 1 24.21 1.99 87.48
C MET A 1 23.29 1.18 86.61
N LEU A 2 22.71 1.80 85.59
CA LEU A 2 21.82 1.17 84.62
C LEU A 2 22.57 1.05 83.31
N SER A 3 22.78 -0.18 82.81
CA SER A 3 23.32 -0.49 81.51
C SER A 3 22.18 -0.44 80.49
N PHE A 4 22.30 0.44 79.53
CA PHE A 4 21.43 0.46 78.34
C PHE A 4 21.96 -0.54 77.31
N LEU A 5 21.13 -1.53 76.97
CA LEU A 5 21.35 -2.48 75.87
C LEU A 5 20.66 -1.95 74.66
N THR A 6 21.44 -1.52 73.64
CA THR A 6 20.93 -1.03 72.39
C THR A 6 20.72 -2.22 71.46
N ILE A 7 19.46 -2.55 71.11
CA ILE A 7 19.09 -3.54 70.12
C ILE A 7 19.06 -2.83 68.76
N MET A 8 20.02 -3.14 67.90
CA MET A 8 20.01 -2.76 66.49
C MET A 8 19.08 -3.74 65.72
N ALA A 9 17.88 -3.30 65.43
CA ALA A 9 16.98 -4.00 64.50
C ALA A 9 17.43 -3.73 63.11
N GLY A 10 18.04 -4.72 62.43
CA GLY A 10 18.33 -4.68 61.01
C GLY A 10 17.03 -4.76 60.19
N LEU A 11 16.63 -3.66 59.57
CA LEU A 11 15.63 -3.68 58.49
C LEU A 11 16.26 -4.35 57.24
N ALA A 12 15.98 -5.62 57.02
CA ALA A 12 16.19 -6.25 55.72
C ALA A 12 15.17 -5.65 54.75
N ALA A 13 15.61 -4.75 53.88
CA ALA A 13 14.84 -4.29 52.75
C ALA A 13 14.63 -5.47 51.79
N PHE A 14 13.46 -6.08 51.86
CA PHE A 14 12.99 -6.93 50.78
C PHE A 14 12.74 -6.03 49.55
N ALA A 15 13.74 -5.88 48.69
CA ALA A 15 13.50 -5.44 47.33
C ALA A 15 12.60 -6.50 46.67
N PRO A 16 11.43 -6.15 46.13
CA PRO A 16 10.70 -7.09 45.30
C PRO A 16 11.60 -7.40 44.09
N LEU A 17 12.07 -8.65 44.03
CA LEU A 17 12.56 -9.21 42.80
C LEU A 17 11.39 -9.09 41.80
N ALA A 18 11.41 -8.03 40.97
CA ALA A 18 10.62 -8.00 39.77
C ALA A 18 11.09 -9.22 38.97
N HIS A 19 10.33 -10.31 39.08
CA HIS A 19 10.43 -11.38 38.12
C HIS A 19 10.12 -10.71 36.81
N ALA A 20 11.11 -10.57 35.92
CA ALA A 20 10.87 -10.43 34.50
C ALA A 20 10.00 -11.64 34.20
N GLN A 21 8.70 -11.40 34.01
CA GLN A 21 7.78 -12.40 33.50
C GLN A 21 8.29 -12.65 32.11
N ASP A 22 9.04 -13.75 31.90
CA ASP A 22 9.40 -14.23 30.60
C ASP A 22 8.07 -14.34 29.86
N ASP A 23 7.87 -13.45 28.86
CA ASP A 23 6.73 -13.56 27.97
C ASP A 23 6.72 -14.99 27.43
N PRO A 24 5.59 -15.71 27.50
CA PRO A 24 5.54 -17.08 27.03
C PRO A 24 6.07 -17.11 25.60
N GLU A 25 7.11 -17.89 25.40
CA GLU A 25 7.80 -18.02 24.12
C GLU A 25 6.78 -18.43 23.05
N TYR A 26 6.61 -17.58 22.03
CA TYR A 26 5.65 -17.79 20.94
C TYR A 26 6.37 -17.76 19.58
N THR A 27 5.76 -18.35 18.56
CA THR A 27 6.28 -18.34 17.19
C THR A 27 5.35 -17.56 16.29
N VAL A 28 5.86 -16.53 15.59
CA VAL A 28 5.12 -15.81 14.55
C VAL A 28 5.26 -16.57 13.21
N TRP A 29 4.12 -16.83 12.58
CA TRP A 29 4.03 -17.58 11.33
C TRP A 29 3.83 -16.68 10.12
N SER A 30 3.06 -15.60 10.27
CA SER A 30 2.79 -14.61 9.23
C SER A 30 2.39 -13.27 9.83
N SER A 31 2.64 -12.20 9.08
CA SER A 31 2.25 -10.84 9.48
C SER A 31 1.74 -10.04 8.30
N VAL A 32 0.73 -9.20 8.55
CA VAL A 32 0.30 -8.11 7.66
C VAL A 32 0.62 -6.80 8.33
N VAL A 33 1.37 -5.95 7.66
CA VAL A 33 1.77 -4.60 8.10
C VAL A 33 1.15 -3.59 7.15
N LEU A 34 0.24 -2.76 7.64
CA LEU A 34 -0.23 -1.58 6.92
C LEU A 34 0.49 -0.36 7.47
N THR A 35 1.16 0.38 6.58
CA THR A 35 1.90 1.60 6.93
C THR A 35 1.31 2.80 6.21
N ARG A 36 1.01 3.86 6.97
CA ARG A 36 0.66 5.15 6.41
C ARG A 36 1.87 5.77 5.71
N THR A 37 1.64 6.55 4.64
CA THR A 37 2.70 7.33 3.99
C THR A 37 3.57 8.07 5.00
N GLY A 38 4.85 8.23 4.70
CA GLY A 38 5.72 9.22 5.33
C GLY A 38 5.22 10.64 5.05
N GLU A 39 5.85 11.64 5.68
CA GLU A 39 5.50 13.04 5.42
C GLU A 39 5.60 13.35 3.92
N ARG A 40 4.60 14.07 3.41
CA ARG A 40 4.47 14.47 2.02
C ARG A 40 4.11 15.95 1.90
N THR A 41 4.30 16.52 0.72
CA THR A 41 3.73 17.84 0.39
C THR A 41 2.20 17.78 0.49
N PRO A 42 1.54 18.91 0.80
CA PRO A 42 0.09 18.94 0.92
C PRO A 42 -0.61 18.47 -0.36
N ASP A 43 -1.72 17.77 -0.19
CA ASP A 43 -2.52 17.30 -1.31
C ASP A 43 -3.42 18.40 -1.91
N MET A 44 -3.70 19.42 -1.11
CA MET A 44 -4.58 20.55 -1.46
C MET A 44 -3.92 21.87 -1.12
N ILE A 45 -4.46 22.98 -1.66
CA ILE A 45 -3.96 24.35 -1.44
C ILE A 45 -2.54 24.56 -2.02
N THR A 46 -2.20 23.79 -3.05
CA THR A 46 -0.93 23.93 -3.78
C THR A 46 -1.11 23.47 -5.21
N ASP A 47 -0.38 24.09 -6.15
CA ASP A 47 -0.31 23.65 -7.55
C ASP A 47 0.77 22.58 -7.77
N SER A 48 1.58 22.31 -6.73
CA SER A 48 2.66 21.34 -6.81
C SER A 48 2.12 19.92 -6.65
N PRO A 49 2.67 18.93 -7.36
CA PRO A 49 2.32 17.54 -7.15
C PRO A 49 2.55 17.11 -5.71
N THR A 50 1.70 16.19 -5.21
CA THR A 50 1.91 15.56 -3.91
C THR A 50 3.06 14.57 -4.01
N VAL A 51 4.15 14.84 -3.29
CA VAL A 51 5.38 14.05 -3.31
C VAL A 51 5.89 13.78 -1.89
N LEU A 52 6.54 12.66 -1.70
CA LEU A 52 7.18 12.31 -0.43
C LEU A 52 8.32 13.28 -0.14
N THR A 53 8.38 13.85 1.07
CA THR A 53 9.50 14.68 1.50
C THR A 53 10.68 13.84 1.98
N SER A 54 11.86 14.45 2.12
CA SER A 54 13.01 13.77 2.75
C SER A 54 12.76 13.39 4.21
N ILE A 55 11.95 14.17 4.94
CA ILE A 55 11.49 13.80 6.29
C ILE A 55 10.65 12.54 6.21
N GLY A 56 9.70 12.47 5.27
CA GLY A 56 8.85 11.31 5.07
C GLY A 56 9.62 10.06 4.63
N ALA A 57 10.64 10.22 3.79
CA ALA A 57 11.51 9.13 3.39
C ALA A 57 12.28 8.56 4.60
N ASN A 58 12.83 9.43 5.47
CA ASN A 58 13.49 8.99 6.70
C ASN A 58 12.52 8.30 7.68
N GLN A 59 11.28 8.81 7.81
CA GLN A 59 10.25 8.17 8.62
C GLN A 59 9.91 6.76 8.09
N ALA A 60 9.74 6.62 6.79
CA ALA A 60 9.45 5.32 6.17
C ALA A 60 10.63 4.34 6.33
N TYR A 61 11.86 4.82 6.14
CA TYR A 61 13.07 4.03 6.36
C TYR A 61 13.18 3.54 7.81
N ALA A 62 12.99 4.43 8.79
CA ALA A 62 13.02 4.08 10.22
C ALA A 62 11.91 3.09 10.61
N ALA A 63 10.73 3.17 9.97
CA ALA A 63 9.69 2.14 10.11
C ALA A 63 10.16 0.79 9.56
N GLY A 64 10.83 0.78 8.41
CA GLY A 64 11.41 -0.43 7.82
C GLY A 64 12.47 -1.08 8.71
N GLU A 65 13.40 -0.29 9.26
CA GLU A 65 14.40 -0.77 10.22
C GLU A 65 13.75 -1.36 11.48
N PHE A 66 12.70 -0.70 12.01
CA PHE A 66 11.97 -1.23 13.15
C PHE A 66 11.40 -2.63 12.87
N PHE A 67 10.78 -2.84 11.69
CA PHE A 67 10.23 -4.14 11.32
C PHE A 67 11.32 -5.15 10.94
N ARG A 68 12.47 -4.73 10.43
CA ARG A 68 13.63 -5.59 10.28
C ARG A 68 14.07 -6.14 11.63
N ASN A 69 14.26 -5.28 12.62
CA ASN A 69 14.66 -5.67 13.96
C ASN A 69 13.64 -6.60 14.63
N ARG A 70 12.35 -6.44 14.31
CA ARG A 70 11.30 -7.31 14.87
C ARG A 70 11.22 -8.66 14.19
N TYR A 71 11.18 -8.69 12.83
CA TYR A 71 10.78 -9.88 12.07
C TYR A 71 11.91 -10.63 11.39
N ILE A 72 13.06 -9.99 11.21
CA ILE A 72 14.14 -10.52 10.38
C ILE A 72 15.42 -10.73 11.18
N ASP A 73 15.94 -9.69 11.84
CA ASP A 73 17.25 -9.74 12.46
C ASP A 73 17.24 -10.57 13.74
N SER A 74 17.91 -11.73 13.69
CA SER A 74 18.09 -12.59 14.86
C SER A 74 19.18 -12.12 15.83
N ASN A 75 20.04 -11.18 15.43
CA ASN A 75 21.23 -10.78 16.16
C ASN A 75 21.19 -9.36 16.77
N SER A 76 20.12 -8.58 16.54
CA SER A 76 20.04 -7.25 17.13
C SER A 76 20.03 -7.35 18.66
N THR A 77 21.03 -6.74 19.29
CA THR A 77 21.16 -6.66 20.76
C THR A 77 20.32 -5.52 21.35
N ASP A 78 19.45 -4.94 20.56
CA ASP A 78 18.65 -3.80 20.96
C ASP A 78 17.51 -4.25 21.88
N ASN A 79 17.90 -4.52 23.14
CA ASN A 79 17.00 -4.68 24.29
C ASN A 79 16.43 -3.31 24.69
N SER A 80 15.98 -2.50 23.73
CA SER A 80 15.35 -1.24 24.08
C SER A 80 14.07 -1.54 24.86
N THR A 81 14.10 -1.24 26.14
CA THR A 81 13.09 -1.50 27.15
C THR A 81 11.79 -0.69 26.97
N ASN A 82 11.53 -0.18 25.78
CA ASN A 82 10.45 0.76 25.48
C ASN A 82 9.10 0.09 25.16
N GLY A 83 8.75 -0.96 25.88
CA GLY A 83 7.38 -1.45 25.93
C GLY A 83 7.13 -2.81 25.29
N VAL A 84 6.02 -3.43 25.68
CA VAL A 84 5.48 -4.67 25.11
C VAL A 84 5.27 -4.46 23.62
N GLY A 85 5.98 -5.21 22.76
CA GLY A 85 5.87 -5.11 21.31
C GLY A 85 7.18 -4.76 20.59
N THR A 86 8.18 -4.18 21.26
CA THR A 86 9.54 -4.00 20.71
C THR A 86 10.35 -5.29 20.78
N ALA A 87 9.86 -6.29 21.53
CA ALA A 87 10.48 -7.60 21.58
C ALA A 87 10.55 -8.22 20.18
N ARG A 88 11.68 -8.84 19.91
CA ARG A 88 11.94 -9.57 18.66
C ARG A 88 10.94 -10.71 18.51
N ALA A 89 10.39 -10.82 17.33
CA ALA A 89 9.41 -11.84 16.99
C ALA A 89 9.63 -12.28 15.53
N PRO A 90 10.75 -12.93 15.21
CA PRO A 90 11.09 -13.27 13.84
C PRO A 90 10.00 -14.16 13.24
N ILE A 91 9.59 -13.81 12.01
CA ILE A 91 8.65 -14.63 11.25
C ILE A 91 9.35 -15.91 10.83
N ARG A 92 8.76 -17.04 11.20
CA ARG A 92 9.33 -18.37 10.99
C ARG A 92 9.65 -18.63 9.52
N GLY A 93 10.96 -18.81 9.21
CA GLY A 93 11.47 -19.12 7.88
C GLY A 93 11.31 -17.99 6.85
N LEU A 94 11.13 -16.74 7.30
CA LEU A 94 11.32 -15.58 6.45
C LEU A 94 12.81 -15.41 6.14
N ASN A 95 13.15 -15.12 4.88
CA ASN A 95 14.53 -14.92 4.48
C ASN A 95 15.08 -13.64 5.14
N ALA A 96 16.22 -13.77 5.83
CA ALA A 96 16.81 -12.67 6.59
C ALA A 96 17.72 -11.76 5.75
N ASP A 97 18.42 -12.33 4.77
CA ASP A 97 19.49 -11.64 4.05
C ASP A 97 19.02 -11.09 2.71
N THR A 98 18.11 -11.81 2.05
CA THR A 98 17.69 -11.50 0.70
C THR A 98 16.17 -11.32 0.64
N TYR A 99 15.72 -10.26 -0.01
CA TYR A 99 14.31 -10.09 -0.32
C TYR A 99 13.82 -11.22 -1.23
N ASP A 100 12.73 -11.86 -0.84
CA ASP A 100 12.07 -12.92 -1.59
C ASP A 100 10.62 -12.54 -1.89
N SER A 101 10.31 -12.33 -3.17
CA SER A 101 8.97 -11.95 -3.63
C SER A 101 7.91 -13.04 -3.46
N LEU A 102 8.30 -14.30 -3.24
CA LEU A 102 7.35 -15.36 -2.88
C LEU A 102 6.93 -15.25 -1.41
N GLN A 103 7.85 -14.83 -0.55
CA GLN A 103 7.62 -14.72 0.89
C GLN A 103 7.03 -13.36 1.30
N THR A 104 7.34 -12.30 0.53
CA THR A 104 6.93 -10.92 0.86
C THR A 104 6.12 -10.32 -0.28
N TRP A 105 4.86 -9.99 0.01
CA TRP A 105 3.99 -9.29 -0.93
C TRP A 105 3.85 -7.83 -0.55
N VAL A 106 4.03 -6.92 -1.52
CA VAL A 106 4.02 -5.47 -1.32
C VAL A 106 2.99 -4.84 -2.24
N LEU A 107 2.02 -4.13 -1.67
CA LEU A 107 0.98 -3.42 -2.40
C LEU A 107 0.90 -1.96 -1.98
N THR A 108 0.86 -1.06 -2.94
CA THR A 108 0.64 0.37 -2.76
C THR A 108 -0.30 0.91 -3.84
N ARG A 109 -0.80 2.14 -3.68
CA ARG A 109 -1.44 2.86 -4.78
C ARG A 109 -0.38 3.49 -5.69
N ASP A 110 -0.74 3.65 -6.97
CA ASP A 110 0.10 4.31 -8.00
C ASP A 110 0.09 5.83 -7.79
N GLN A 111 0.68 6.27 -6.67
CA GLN A 111 0.90 7.66 -6.32
C GLN A 111 2.35 7.80 -5.87
N GLN A 112 3.04 8.86 -6.32
CA GLN A 112 4.46 9.04 -6.10
C GLN A 112 4.85 8.89 -4.61
N TYR A 113 4.16 9.59 -3.71
CA TYR A 113 4.48 9.58 -2.28
C TYR A 113 4.23 8.23 -1.61
N LEU A 114 3.26 7.44 -2.09
CA LEU A 114 2.99 6.09 -1.56
C LEU A 114 4.02 5.08 -2.07
N SER A 115 4.31 5.09 -3.36
CA SER A 115 5.34 4.23 -3.96
C SER A 115 6.72 4.54 -3.39
N ALA A 116 7.06 5.82 -3.22
CA ALA A 116 8.32 6.23 -2.59
C ALA A 116 8.38 5.87 -1.10
N THR A 117 7.26 5.92 -0.37
CA THR A 117 7.18 5.42 1.02
C THR A 117 7.49 3.93 1.08
N ALA A 118 6.89 3.13 0.18
CA ALA A 118 7.16 1.68 0.11
C ALA A 118 8.64 1.40 -0.20
N GLN A 119 9.24 2.14 -1.14
CA GLN A 119 10.66 2.01 -1.46
C GLN A 119 11.56 2.34 -0.26
N ALA A 120 11.32 3.47 0.41
CA ALA A 120 12.11 3.88 1.57
C ALA A 120 11.98 2.89 2.75
N PHE A 121 10.75 2.40 3.00
CA PHE A 121 10.49 1.37 4.01
C PHE A 121 11.27 0.09 3.70
N LEU A 122 11.24 -0.37 2.45
CA LEU A 122 11.92 -1.59 2.03
C LEU A 122 13.44 -1.47 2.08
N GLN A 123 14.01 -0.26 1.91
CA GLN A 123 15.43 -0.01 2.15
C GLN A 123 15.83 -0.24 3.61
N GLY A 124 14.96 0.14 4.56
CA GLY A 124 15.17 -0.14 5.98
C GLY A 124 14.95 -1.61 6.32
N LEU A 125 13.95 -2.25 5.72
CA LEU A 125 13.60 -3.66 5.97
C LEU A 125 14.64 -4.62 5.39
N TYR A 126 15.07 -4.39 4.15
CA TYR A 126 16.09 -5.15 3.41
C TYR A 126 17.19 -4.20 2.91
N PRO A 127 18.12 -3.80 3.78
CA PRO A 127 19.22 -2.91 3.41
C PRO A 127 20.11 -3.56 2.33
N PRO A 128 21.04 -2.80 1.72
CA PRO A 128 22.00 -3.31 0.77
C PRO A 128 22.73 -4.54 1.29
N ARG A 129 22.84 -5.57 0.45
CA ARG A 129 23.46 -6.84 0.82
C ARG A 129 24.99 -6.75 0.90
N SER A 130 25.57 -7.51 1.82
CA SER A 130 27.00 -7.83 1.76
C SER A 130 27.30 -8.70 0.50
N PRO A 131 28.43 -8.52 -0.17
CA PRO A 131 28.75 -9.19 -1.44
C PRO A 131 28.76 -10.72 -1.44
N SER A 132 28.61 -11.36 -0.29
CA SER A 132 28.72 -12.83 -0.18
C SER A 132 27.38 -13.58 -0.09
N ALA A 133 26.24 -12.89 -0.23
CA ALA A 133 24.96 -13.46 0.20
C ALA A 133 24.16 -14.17 -0.91
N ASP A 134 24.46 -13.94 -2.20
CA ASP A 134 23.67 -14.50 -3.30
C ASP A 134 24.57 -15.18 -4.34
N PRO A 135 24.30 -16.46 -4.66
CA PRO A 135 25.02 -17.16 -5.75
C PRO A 135 24.92 -16.46 -7.11
N ASN A 136 23.88 -15.64 -7.34
CA ASN A 136 23.72 -14.90 -8.58
C ASN A 136 24.65 -13.68 -8.70
N ASP A 137 25.28 -13.27 -7.61
CA ASP A 137 26.28 -12.19 -7.61
C ASP A 137 27.70 -12.70 -7.88
N ILE A 138 27.86 -14.02 -8.11
CA ILE A 138 29.14 -14.69 -8.38
C ILE A 138 29.21 -15.02 -9.87
N THR A 139 30.27 -14.56 -10.54
CA THR A 139 30.54 -14.91 -11.93
C THR A 139 31.22 -16.30 -12.05
N ALA A 140 31.29 -16.82 -13.25
CA ALA A 140 31.87 -18.17 -13.50
C ALA A 140 33.35 -18.30 -13.13
N ASP A 141 34.05 -17.21 -12.88
CA ASP A 141 35.44 -17.15 -12.42
C ASP A 141 35.54 -16.87 -10.91
N ASP A 142 34.48 -17.12 -10.16
CA ASP A 142 34.35 -16.91 -8.71
C ASP A 142 34.56 -15.46 -8.27
N THR A 143 34.33 -14.51 -9.18
CA THR A 143 34.40 -13.08 -8.86
C THR A 143 33.05 -12.57 -8.38
N TYR A 144 33.02 -11.86 -7.25
CA TYR A 144 31.83 -11.18 -6.75
C TYR A 144 31.57 -9.87 -7.49
N ILE A 145 30.34 -9.67 -7.95
CA ILE A 145 29.86 -8.42 -8.51
C ILE A 145 28.91 -7.77 -7.52
N THR A 146 29.32 -6.62 -6.99
CA THR A 146 28.43 -5.81 -6.14
C THR A 146 27.53 -4.97 -7.03
N GLY A 147 26.22 -5.10 -6.85
CA GLY A 147 25.22 -4.28 -7.55
C GLY A 147 25.33 -2.80 -7.18
N PRO A 148 24.65 -1.90 -7.93
CA PRO A 148 24.62 -0.47 -7.61
C PRO A 148 24.24 -0.19 -6.16
N LEU A 149 24.64 0.99 -5.63
CA LEU A 149 24.33 1.42 -4.26
C LEU A 149 24.74 0.38 -3.21
N ASN A 150 25.95 -0.20 -3.38
CA ASN A 150 26.51 -1.22 -2.48
C ASN A 150 25.66 -2.49 -2.34
N GLY A 151 25.04 -2.94 -3.41
CA GLY A 151 24.22 -4.14 -3.40
C GLY A 151 22.76 -3.89 -2.97
N TYR A 152 22.22 -2.72 -3.35
CA TYR A 152 20.80 -2.41 -3.15
C TYR A 152 19.93 -3.55 -3.68
N GLN A 153 18.97 -3.98 -2.87
CA GLN A 153 18.01 -5.00 -3.25
C GLN A 153 16.82 -4.36 -3.98
N TYR A 154 16.27 -5.04 -4.99
CA TYR A 154 15.21 -4.52 -5.84
C TYR A 154 13.87 -5.23 -5.55
N PRO A 155 13.16 -4.87 -4.46
CA PRO A 155 11.88 -5.49 -4.12
C PRO A 155 10.83 -5.22 -5.20
N PHE A 156 10.00 -6.23 -5.49
CA PHE A 156 8.82 -6.05 -6.33
C PHE A 156 7.73 -5.33 -5.54
N ILE A 157 7.31 -4.17 -6.03
CA ILE A 157 6.22 -3.36 -5.45
C ILE A 157 5.10 -3.31 -6.47
N GLN A 158 3.94 -3.88 -6.12
CA GLN A 158 2.73 -3.71 -6.92
C GLN A 158 2.12 -2.35 -6.61
N ALA A 159 2.10 -1.45 -7.60
CA ALA A 159 1.45 -0.15 -7.53
C ALA A 159 0.11 -0.19 -8.26
N ALA A 160 -0.99 -0.20 -7.51
CA ALA A 160 -2.33 -0.28 -8.05
C ALA A 160 -2.79 1.09 -8.56
N SER A 161 -2.95 1.22 -9.88
CA SER A 161 -3.55 2.39 -10.52
C SER A 161 -5.08 2.36 -10.40
N ASP A 162 -5.75 3.43 -10.83
CA ASP A 162 -7.22 3.50 -10.87
C ASP A 162 -7.85 2.48 -11.84
N LEU A 163 -7.04 1.80 -12.65
CA LEU A 163 -7.47 0.70 -13.55
C LEU A 163 -7.25 -0.68 -12.93
N ASP A 164 -6.45 -0.79 -11.87
CA ASP A 164 -6.19 -2.03 -11.15
C ASP A 164 -7.20 -2.18 -10.01
N PRO A 165 -8.05 -3.23 -10.01
CA PRO A 165 -9.05 -3.43 -8.96
C PRO A 165 -8.47 -3.50 -7.53
N ASN A 166 -7.19 -3.78 -7.38
CA ASN A 166 -6.56 -3.84 -6.06
C ASN A 166 -6.51 -2.49 -5.34
N TYR A 167 -6.71 -1.36 -6.03
CA TYR A 167 -6.70 -0.06 -5.37
C TYR A 167 -7.80 0.09 -4.30
N ILE A 168 -8.96 -0.56 -4.48
CA ILE A 168 -10.08 -0.45 -3.52
C ILE A 168 -9.74 -1.02 -2.13
N TYR A 169 -8.80 -1.96 -2.04
CA TYR A 169 -8.35 -2.50 -0.77
C TYR A 169 -7.49 -1.53 0.04
N LEU A 170 -6.95 -0.49 -0.61
CA LEU A 170 -6.14 0.55 0.00
C LEU A 170 -6.85 1.90 0.09
N ASP A 171 -7.91 2.13 -0.73
CA ASP A 171 -8.66 3.38 -0.75
C ASP A 171 -10.03 3.21 -1.41
N ALA A 172 -10.92 2.50 -0.75
CA ALA A 172 -12.27 2.25 -1.26
C ALA A 172 -13.18 3.51 -1.31
N THR A 173 -12.74 4.64 -0.75
CA THR A 173 -13.49 5.91 -0.84
C THR A 173 -13.24 6.63 -2.15
N HIS A 174 -12.12 6.34 -2.82
CA HIS A 174 -11.76 6.92 -4.11
C HIS A 174 -12.75 6.47 -5.19
N GLN A 175 -13.23 7.40 -6.02
CA GLN A 175 -14.21 7.14 -7.07
C GLN A 175 -15.54 6.50 -6.61
N CYS A 176 -15.93 6.70 -5.32
CA CYS A 176 -17.15 6.19 -4.74
C CYS A 176 -18.24 7.29 -4.62
N PRO A 177 -19.24 7.37 -5.53
CA PRO A 177 -20.26 8.41 -5.51
C PRO A 177 -21.10 8.41 -4.22
N SER A 178 -21.43 7.23 -3.69
CA SER A 178 -22.21 7.12 -2.44
C SER A 178 -21.45 7.68 -1.24
N PHE A 179 -20.13 7.46 -1.16
CA PHE A 179 -19.28 8.06 -0.12
C PHE A 179 -19.26 9.59 -0.26
N THR A 180 -19.01 10.10 -1.45
CA THR A 180 -19.04 11.55 -1.73
C THR A 180 -20.37 12.18 -1.33
N ARG A 181 -21.50 11.50 -1.61
CA ARG A 181 -22.85 11.94 -1.19
C ARG A 181 -22.98 11.97 0.33
N SER A 182 -22.47 10.95 1.04
CA SER A 182 -22.53 10.92 2.52
C SER A 182 -21.74 12.05 3.16
N VAL A 183 -20.58 12.41 2.61
CA VAL A 183 -19.77 13.56 3.06
C VAL A 183 -20.54 14.88 2.86
N ARG A 184 -21.23 15.03 1.73
CA ARG A 184 -22.09 16.21 1.48
C ARG A 184 -23.26 16.30 2.48
N GLN A 185 -23.90 15.18 2.78
CA GLN A 185 -24.97 15.10 3.79
C GLN A 185 -24.47 15.46 5.19
N LEU A 186 -23.26 14.99 5.57
CA LEU A 186 -22.65 15.33 6.83
C LEU A 186 -22.49 16.85 7.01
N ARG A 187 -22.12 17.57 5.95
CA ARG A 187 -21.94 19.04 5.96
C ARG A 187 -23.23 19.81 6.23
N SER A 188 -24.41 19.21 6.04
CA SER A 188 -25.71 19.78 6.36
C SER A 188 -26.23 19.41 7.76
N ASN A 189 -25.49 18.61 8.52
CA ASN A 189 -25.87 18.19 9.87
C ASN A 189 -25.72 19.36 10.87
N THR A 190 -26.61 19.41 11.87
CA THR A 190 -26.59 20.41 12.94
C THR A 190 -25.26 20.38 13.71
N GLN A 191 -24.71 19.20 14.03
CA GLN A 191 -23.44 19.09 14.73
C GLN A 191 -22.31 19.73 13.93
N PHE A 192 -22.27 19.51 12.61
CA PHE A 192 -21.28 20.11 11.73
C PHE A 192 -21.37 21.63 11.71
N SER A 193 -22.59 22.19 11.56
CA SER A 193 -22.81 23.65 11.57
C SER A 193 -22.49 24.27 12.92
N THR A 194 -22.78 23.59 14.03
CA THR A 194 -22.40 24.06 15.38
C THR A 194 -20.88 24.14 15.52
N THR A 195 -20.14 23.10 15.09
CA THR A 195 -18.67 23.11 15.13
C THR A 195 -18.11 24.20 14.20
N GLN A 196 -18.68 24.39 13.01
CA GLN A 196 -18.29 25.47 12.09
C GLN A 196 -18.45 26.83 12.71
N THR A 197 -19.56 27.09 13.42
CA THR A 197 -19.82 28.37 14.09
C THR A 197 -18.88 28.59 15.27
N SER A 198 -18.71 27.60 16.13
CA SER A 198 -17.85 27.71 17.33
C SER A 198 -16.35 27.84 17.01
N SER A 199 -15.89 27.32 15.86
CA SER A 199 -14.50 27.41 15.43
C SER A 199 -14.21 28.61 14.51
N SER A 200 -15.22 29.44 14.17
CA SER A 200 -15.08 30.50 13.18
C SER A 200 -14.00 31.54 13.51
N SER A 201 -13.81 31.86 14.79
CA SER A 201 -12.79 32.82 15.24
C SER A 201 -11.38 32.36 14.93
N LEU A 202 -11.09 31.06 15.13
CA LEU A 202 -9.80 30.46 14.78
C LEU A 202 -9.52 30.60 13.28
N TYR A 203 -10.48 30.22 12.44
CA TYR A 203 -10.31 30.30 10.99
C TYR A 203 -10.18 31.74 10.49
N THR A 204 -10.90 32.70 11.08
CA THR A 204 -10.73 34.12 10.76
C THR A 204 -9.32 34.60 11.11
N THR A 205 -8.82 34.23 12.28
CA THR A 205 -7.47 34.60 12.72
C THR A 205 -6.40 34.00 11.79
N LEU A 206 -6.48 32.72 11.47
CA LEU A 206 -5.56 32.06 10.54
C LEU A 206 -5.67 32.64 9.13
N GLY A 207 -6.89 32.85 8.64
CA GLY A 207 -7.12 33.40 7.30
C GLY A 207 -6.57 34.82 7.14
N ASN A 208 -6.66 35.67 8.15
CA ASN A 208 -6.04 36.98 8.13
C ASN A 208 -4.52 36.91 8.14
N ALA A 209 -3.95 35.99 8.90
CA ALA A 209 -2.48 35.79 8.98
C ALA A 209 -1.88 35.20 7.70
N PHE A 210 -2.64 34.39 6.96
CA PHE A 210 -2.26 33.72 5.72
C PHE A 210 -3.10 34.17 4.52
N SER A 211 -3.53 35.44 4.49
CA SER A 211 -4.43 35.98 3.46
C SER A 211 -3.86 35.96 2.03
N SER A 212 -2.53 35.88 1.90
CA SER A 212 -1.85 35.73 0.60
C SER A 212 -1.92 34.31 0.04
N VAL A 213 -2.33 33.31 0.83
CA VAL A 213 -2.36 31.90 0.44
C VAL A 213 -3.70 31.53 -0.14
N LEU A 214 -4.80 31.98 0.50
CA LEU A 214 -6.14 31.55 0.17
C LEU A 214 -7.15 32.63 0.61
N ASP A 215 -8.20 32.84 -0.19
CA ASP A 215 -9.28 33.77 0.16
C ASP A 215 -9.96 33.41 1.49
N LEU A 216 -10.35 34.40 2.27
CA LEU A 216 -10.93 34.24 3.60
C LEU A 216 -12.16 33.30 3.63
N GLN A 217 -12.96 33.28 2.56
CA GLN A 217 -14.13 32.39 2.46
C GLN A 217 -13.83 30.91 2.59
N TYR A 218 -12.60 30.48 2.27
CA TYR A 218 -12.17 29.08 2.35
C TYR A 218 -11.61 28.71 3.72
N TRP A 219 -11.31 29.68 4.58
CA TRP A 219 -10.88 29.46 5.96
C TRP A 219 -12.07 29.15 6.84
N ASN A 220 -12.49 27.90 6.87
CA ASN A 220 -13.63 27.42 7.64
C ASN A 220 -13.54 25.93 7.93
N TYR A 221 -14.40 25.42 8.80
CA TYR A 221 -14.40 24.01 9.24
C TYR A 221 -14.62 23.00 8.11
N ARG A 222 -15.23 23.39 6.98
CA ARG A 222 -15.38 22.48 5.83
C ARG A 222 -14.05 22.02 5.29
N ASN A 223 -13.02 22.84 5.44
CA ASN A 223 -11.67 22.60 4.92
C ASN A 223 -10.67 22.31 6.04
N ALA A 224 -11.14 21.88 7.23
CA ALA A 224 -10.30 21.69 8.41
C ALA A 224 -9.08 20.82 8.15
N TYR A 225 -9.27 19.65 7.50
CA TYR A 225 -8.16 18.76 7.17
C TYR A 225 -7.18 19.39 6.17
N ALA A 226 -7.68 19.95 5.07
CA ALA A 226 -6.84 20.56 4.05
C ALA A 226 -5.98 21.71 4.61
N LEU A 227 -6.58 22.57 5.44
CA LEU A 227 -5.90 23.67 6.11
C LEU A 227 -4.88 23.18 7.12
N TYR A 228 -5.21 22.14 7.88
CA TYR A 228 -4.27 21.51 8.81
C TYR A 228 -3.08 20.87 8.07
N ASP A 229 -3.33 20.08 7.02
CA ASP A 229 -2.28 19.42 6.23
C ASP A 229 -1.32 20.45 5.60
N TYR A 230 -1.88 21.55 5.05
CA TYR A 230 -1.11 22.65 4.51
C TYR A 230 -0.27 23.36 5.58
N LEU A 231 -0.91 23.84 6.66
CA LEU A 231 -0.20 24.62 7.70
C LEU A 231 0.81 23.80 8.47
N ARG A 232 0.55 22.51 8.68
CA ARG A 232 1.52 21.59 9.28
C ARG A 232 2.79 21.51 8.42
N HIS A 233 2.64 21.31 7.11
CA HIS A 233 3.76 21.27 6.18
C HIS A 233 4.50 22.62 6.16
N GLN A 234 3.77 23.75 6.07
CA GLN A 234 4.37 25.07 6.11
C GLN A 234 5.13 25.33 7.42
N ASN A 235 4.59 24.88 8.55
CA ASN A 235 5.28 24.99 9.84
C ASN A 235 6.61 24.21 9.88
N ALA A 236 6.70 23.09 9.17
CA ALA A 236 7.91 22.29 9.09
C ALA A 236 8.95 22.90 8.13
N HIS A 237 8.51 23.38 6.96
CA HIS A 237 9.40 23.70 5.82
C HIS A 237 9.53 25.18 5.51
N ASN A 238 8.73 26.07 6.13
CA ASN A 238 8.73 27.50 5.87
C ASN A 238 8.93 28.32 7.16
N SER A 239 10.10 28.95 7.29
CA SER A 239 10.44 29.74 8.49
C SER A 239 9.50 30.92 8.74
N THR A 240 9.02 31.56 7.67
CA THR A 240 8.05 32.67 7.78
C THR A 240 6.72 32.19 8.32
N ALA A 241 6.19 31.10 7.79
CA ALA A 241 4.95 30.49 8.27
C ALA A 241 5.05 30.04 9.74
N ARG A 242 6.18 29.42 10.11
CA ARG A 242 6.49 29.05 11.50
C ARG A 242 6.49 30.27 12.41
N THR A 243 7.12 31.37 12.00
CA THR A 243 7.12 32.62 12.77
C THR A 243 5.72 33.21 12.93
N ILE A 244 4.92 33.19 11.87
CA ILE A 244 3.51 33.66 11.95
C ILE A 244 2.74 32.82 12.96
N LEU A 245 2.81 31.49 12.89
CA LEU A 245 2.10 30.59 13.81
C LEU A 245 2.56 30.78 15.25
N SER A 246 3.87 30.94 15.51
CA SER A 246 4.39 31.21 16.86
C SER A 246 3.94 32.57 17.41
N ASN A 247 3.86 33.60 16.57
CA ASN A 247 3.34 34.92 16.96
C ASN A 247 1.84 34.87 17.30
N LEU A 248 1.06 34.07 16.61
CA LEU A 248 -0.36 33.89 16.95
C LEU A 248 -0.54 33.21 18.31
N LEU A 249 0.37 32.33 18.72
CA LEU A 249 0.41 31.73 20.04
C LEU A 249 0.71 32.76 21.14
N THR A 250 1.70 33.63 20.91
CA THR A 250 2.17 34.60 21.93
C THR A 250 1.28 35.82 22.07
N ASN A 251 0.66 36.32 20.98
CA ASN A 251 -0.12 37.54 20.96
C ASN A 251 -1.60 37.37 21.34
N ASN A 252 -2.15 36.17 21.16
CA ASN A 252 -3.44 35.81 21.71
C ASN A 252 -3.24 35.29 23.12
N SER A 253 -3.88 35.87 24.11
CA SER A 253 -3.95 35.37 25.50
C SER A 253 -4.53 33.93 25.59
N SER A 254 -4.64 33.24 24.47
CA SER A 254 -5.05 31.85 24.35
C SER A 254 -3.88 30.96 24.68
N THR A 255 -4.04 30.13 25.69
CA THR A 255 -3.05 29.12 26.10
C THR A 255 -2.93 27.95 25.14
N THR A 256 -3.73 27.93 24.05
CA THR A 256 -3.82 26.79 23.13
C THR A 256 -3.18 27.15 21.78
N ASP A 257 -2.25 26.32 21.35
CA ASP A 257 -1.59 26.43 20.04
C ASP A 257 -2.62 26.34 18.88
N PRO A 258 -2.65 27.33 17.96
CA PRO A 258 -3.58 27.32 16.83
C PRO A 258 -3.47 26.08 15.94
N LEU A 259 -2.26 25.55 15.74
CA LEU A 259 -2.04 24.38 14.92
C LEU A 259 -2.58 23.10 15.58
N SER A 260 -2.40 22.95 16.90
CA SER A 260 -2.96 21.84 17.66
C SER A 260 -4.49 21.89 17.72
N THR A 261 -5.08 23.08 17.83
CA THR A 261 -6.53 23.26 17.76
C THR A 261 -7.07 22.91 16.38
N LEU A 262 -6.38 23.35 15.31
CA LEU A 262 -6.75 23.02 13.94
C LEU A 262 -6.62 21.50 13.69
N ARG A 263 -5.60 20.85 14.27
CA ARG A 263 -5.45 19.38 14.26
C ARG A 263 -6.66 18.71 14.88
N SER A 264 -7.09 19.12 16.05
CA SER A 264 -8.25 18.53 16.72
C SER A 264 -9.55 18.70 15.91
N LEU A 265 -9.72 19.82 15.21
CA LEU A 265 -10.84 20.05 14.31
C LEU A 265 -10.75 19.16 13.05
N ALA A 266 -9.55 18.96 12.50
CA ALA A 266 -9.33 18.05 11.39
C ALA A 266 -9.60 16.59 11.80
N ASP A 267 -9.15 16.18 12.98
CA ASP A 267 -9.41 14.86 13.56
C ASP A 267 -10.92 14.61 13.70
N ALA A 268 -11.64 15.55 14.27
CA ALA A 268 -13.10 15.47 14.41
C ALA A 268 -13.82 15.40 13.06
N GLN A 269 -13.39 16.23 12.09
CA GLN A 269 -13.95 16.23 10.75
C GLN A 269 -13.75 14.87 10.06
N GLN A 270 -12.52 14.35 10.06
CA GLN A 270 -12.21 13.08 9.38
C GLN A 270 -12.86 11.89 10.08
N SER A 271 -12.90 11.86 11.40
CA SER A 271 -13.64 10.85 12.15
C SER A 271 -15.13 10.87 11.80
N ALA A 272 -15.75 12.05 11.69
CA ALA A 272 -17.14 12.16 11.27
C ALA A 272 -17.40 11.67 9.84
N GLN A 273 -16.42 11.77 8.95
CA GLN A 273 -16.53 11.31 7.56
C GLN A 273 -16.28 9.81 7.41
N LEU A 274 -15.33 9.24 8.17
CA LEU A 274 -14.77 7.91 7.96
C LEU A 274 -15.19 6.87 9.01
N ALA A 275 -15.78 7.32 10.12
CA ALA A 275 -16.15 6.48 11.26
C ALA A 275 -17.63 6.65 11.68
N ASN A 276 -18.46 7.18 10.83
CA ASN A 276 -19.87 7.47 11.14
C ASN A 276 -20.78 6.28 10.83
N PHE A 277 -21.12 5.49 11.84
CA PHE A 277 -22.05 4.35 11.71
C PHE A 277 -23.51 4.76 11.48
N THR A 278 -23.88 6.02 11.67
CA THR A 278 -25.25 6.52 11.39
C THR A 278 -25.47 6.86 9.91
N ALA A 279 -24.40 6.89 9.11
CA ALA A 279 -24.51 7.05 7.68
C ALA A 279 -25.22 5.83 7.05
N TYR A 280 -25.89 6.06 5.92
CA TYR A 280 -26.56 5.02 5.16
C TYR A 280 -25.61 3.84 4.90
N ASN A 281 -26.10 2.62 5.16
CA ASN A 281 -25.37 1.39 4.80
C ASN A 281 -26.04 0.75 3.57
N PRO A 282 -25.49 0.97 2.37
CA PRO A 282 -26.06 0.40 1.14
C PRO A 282 -26.00 -1.12 1.11
N ALA A 283 -25.05 -1.75 1.81
CA ALA A 283 -24.92 -3.20 1.85
C ALA A 283 -26.14 -3.90 2.47
N THR A 284 -26.88 -3.24 3.36
CA THR A 284 -28.12 -3.80 3.94
C THR A 284 -29.32 -3.73 3.00
N SER A 285 -29.26 -2.92 1.96
CA SER A 285 -30.33 -2.72 0.99
C SER A 285 -30.20 -3.60 -0.25
N ILE A 286 -29.07 -4.30 -0.40
CA ILE A 286 -28.81 -5.16 -1.55
C ILE A 286 -29.20 -6.59 -1.17
N THR A 287 -30.29 -7.10 -1.77
CA THR A 287 -30.74 -8.47 -1.57
C THR A 287 -29.67 -9.47 -2.01
N GLY A 288 -29.31 -10.39 -1.10
CA GLY A 288 -28.29 -11.43 -1.37
C GLY A 288 -26.89 -11.13 -0.86
N TYR A 289 -26.62 -9.93 -0.35
CA TYR A 289 -25.38 -9.67 0.41
C TYR A 289 -25.55 -10.05 1.88
N ARG A 290 -24.51 -10.58 2.48
CA ARG A 290 -24.43 -10.66 3.94
C ARG A 290 -24.58 -9.25 4.50
N ALA A 291 -25.36 -9.10 5.56
CA ALA A 291 -25.38 -7.85 6.31
C ALA A 291 -24.00 -7.65 6.92
N HIS A 292 -23.18 -6.80 6.29
CA HIS A 292 -21.89 -6.41 6.83
C HIS A 292 -22.08 -5.32 7.87
N SER A 293 -21.31 -5.39 8.95
CA SER A 293 -21.24 -4.30 9.92
C SER A 293 -20.54 -3.09 9.29
N GLY A 294 -21.09 -1.91 9.50
CA GLY A 294 -20.53 -0.67 9.00
C GLY A 294 -21.54 0.19 8.24
N SER A 295 -21.04 1.21 7.61
CA SER A 295 -21.81 2.16 6.80
C SER A 295 -20.99 2.56 5.57
N ILE A 296 -21.55 3.38 4.68
CA ILE A 296 -20.78 3.95 3.56
C ILE A 296 -19.57 4.77 4.04
N SER A 297 -19.61 5.33 5.24
CA SER A 297 -18.48 6.07 5.83
C SER A 297 -17.30 5.16 6.15
N THR A 298 -17.54 3.89 6.48
CA THR A 298 -16.49 2.94 6.86
C THR A 298 -16.01 2.05 5.71
N ILE A 299 -16.43 2.32 4.48
CA ILE A 299 -16.17 1.45 3.32
C ILE A 299 -14.67 1.14 3.12
N ALA A 300 -13.77 2.11 3.38
CA ALA A 300 -12.34 1.89 3.28
C ALA A 300 -11.83 0.83 4.28
N GLY A 301 -12.36 0.84 5.50
CA GLY A 301 -12.04 -0.16 6.51
C GLY A 301 -12.63 -1.54 6.19
N ASN A 302 -13.80 -1.60 5.57
CA ASN A 302 -14.43 -2.85 5.17
C ASN A 302 -13.60 -3.59 4.09
N PHE A 303 -13.12 -2.87 3.07
CA PHE A 303 -12.26 -3.46 2.03
C PHE A 303 -10.85 -3.78 2.55
N LEU A 304 -10.30 -2.93 3.42
CA LEU A 304 -9.04 -3.24 4.08
C LEU A 304 -9.14 -4.52 4.92
N ALA A 305 -10.24 -4.72 5.66
CA ALA A 305 -10.47 -5.93 6.44
C ALA A 305 -10.43 -7.20 5.57
N SER A 306 -11.00 -7.12 4.36
CA SER A 306 -10.91 -8.21 3.38
C SER A 306 -9.47 -8.49 2.94
N SER A 307 -8.70 -7.44 2.62
CA SER A 307 -7.29 -7.59 2.22
C SER A 307 -6.46 -8.25 3.32
N ILE A 308 -6.62 -7.83 4.58
CA ILE A 308 -5.94 -8.41 5.73
C ILE A 308 -6.32 -9.89 5.90
N LEU A 309 -7.62 -10.19 5.93
CA LEU A 309 -8.11 -11.56 6.11
C LEU A 309 -7.63 -12.49 4.99
N THR A 310 -7.68 -12.01 3.74
CA THR A 310 -7.24 -12.77 2.55
C THR A 310 -5.74 -13.03 2.59
N SER A 311 -4.93 -12.03 2.95
CA SER A 311 -3.47 -12.16 3.05
C SER A 311 -3.08 -13.20 4.10
N LEU A 312 -3.61 -13.10 5.32
CA LEU A 312 -3.34 -14.06 6.39
C LEU A 312 -3.87 -15.47 6.05
N SER A 313 -5.08 -15.57 5.49
CA SER A 313 -5.65 -16.85 5.07
C SER A 313 -4.82 -17.51 3.95
N THR A 314 -4.25 -16.72 3.05
CA THR A 314 -3.39 -17.22 1.98
C THR A 314 -2.07 -17.75 2.54
N ALA A 315 -1.43 -17.04 3.46
CA ALA A 315 -0.23 -17.52 4.14
C ALA A 315 -0.49 -18.86 4.85
N LEU A 316 -1.61 -18.99 5.57
CA LEU A 316 -1.96 -20.24 6.26
C LEU A 316 -2.24 -21.39 5.30
N ARG A 317 -2.97 -21.16 4.19
CA ARG A 317 -3.25 -22.19 3.17
C ARG A 317 -2.00 -22.70 2.47
N THR A 318 -1.00 -21.86 2.30
CA THR A 318 0.31 -22.25 1.73
C THR A 318 1.26 -22.81 2.77
N SER A 319 0.75 -23.13 3.97
CA SER A 319 1.56 -23.59 5.10
C SER A 319 2.74 -22.65 5.38
N THR A 320 2.53 -21.38 5.20
CA THR A 320 3.52 -20.29 5.34
C THR A 320 4.79 -20.48 4.48
N THR A 321 4.68 -21.14 3.32
CA THR A 321 5.78 -21.19 2.34
C THR A 321 5.85 -19.93 1.50
N SER A 322 4.71 -19.24 1.32
CA SER A 322 4.60 -17.98 0.60
C SER A 322 3.77 -16.96 1.39
N ASN A 323 3.85 -15.68 1.02
CA ASN A 323 3.12 -14.57 1.64
C ASN A 323 3.25 -14.53 3.18
N LYS A 324 4.45 -14.80 3.69
CA LYS A 324 4.74 -14.73 5.14
C LYS A 324 4.60 -13.32 5.68
N LEU A 325 4.99 -12.34 4.90
CA LEU A 325 4.93 -10.91 5.21
C LEU A 325 4.19 -10.18 4.10
N THR A 326 3.07 -9.55 4.44
CA THR A 326 2.33 -8.65 3.56
C THR A 326 2.54 -7.22 4.00
N LEU A 327 2.98 -6.36 3.09
CA LEU A 327 3.21 -4.94 3.31
C LEU A 327 2.23 -4.13 2.47
N LEU A 328 1.40 -3.33 3.13
CA LEU A 328 0.40 -2.48 2.51
C LEU A 328 0.73 -1.01 2.80
N PHE A 329 0.73 -0.15 1.77
CA PHE A 329 1.02 1.26 1.93
C PHE A 329 -0.14 2.11 1.44
N THR A 330 -0.62 3.03 2.30
CA THR A 330 -1.78 3.87 2.02
C THR A 330 -1.72 5.19 2.79
N ASP A 331 -2.74 6.04 2.67
CA ASP A 331 -2.93 7.19 3.56
C ASP A 331 -3.82 6.81 4.76
N TYR A 332 -4.27 7.80 5.54
CA TYR A 332 -4.99 7.61 6.82
C TYR A 332 -6.42 7.05 6.69
N THR A 333 -7.03 7.14 5.52
CA THR A 333 -8.46 6.82 5.31
C THR A 333 -8.84 5.40 5.75
N PRO A 334 -8.14 4.32 5.32
CA PRO A 334 -8.47 2.97 5.77
C PRO A 334 -8.17 2.74 7.26
N PHE A 335 -7.17 3.43 7.82
CA PHE A 335 -6.87 3.35 9.26
C PHE A 335 -8.06 3.82 10.10
N THR A 336 -8.51 5.06 9.85
CA THR A 336 -9.61 5.66 10.63
C THR A 336 -10.89 4.84 10.53
N SER A 337 -11.22 4.36 9.32
CA SER A 337 -12.38 3.50 9.08
C SER A 337 -12.26 2.14 9.79
N PHE A 338 -11.10 1.50 9.71
CA PHE A 338 -10.87 0.21 10.39
C PHE A 338 -10.88 0.36 11.91
N PHE A 339 -10.28 1.42 12.45
CA PHE A 339 -10.31 1.68 13.89
C PHE A 339 -11.73 1.72 14.44
N ALA A 340 -12.64 2.36 13.71
CA ALA A 340 -14.05 2.40 14.09
C ALA A 340 -14.71 1.01 14.03
N LEU A 341 -14.53 0.28 12.93
CA LEU A 341 -15.09 -1.08 12.75
C LEU A 341 -14.59 -2.05 13.82
N ALA A 342 -13.32 -1.96 14.18
CA ALA A 342 -12.71 -2.79 15.21
C ALA A 342 -12.93 -2.30 16.65
N SER A 343 -13.73 -1.24 16.86
CA SER A 343 -14.03 -0.62 18.17
C SER A 343 -12.80 -0.13 18.93
N LEU A 344 -11.70 0.18 18.24
CA LEU A 344 -10.43 0.62 18.82
C LEU A 344 -10.50 1.99 19.53
N PRO A 345 -11.32 2.98 19.11
CA PRO A 345 -11.47 4.24 19.85
C PRO A 345 -11.90 4.07 21.32
N THR A 346 -12.53 2.96 21.68
CA THR A 346 -12.88 2.64 23.07
C THR A 346 -11.69 2.14 23.88
N GLN A 347 -10.61 1.74 23.25
CA GLN A 347 -9.41 1.18 23.87
C GLN A 347 -8.35 2.23 24.17
N SER A 348 -8.19 3.22 23.27
CA SER A 348 -7.19 4.28 23.42
C SER A 348 -7.56 5.50 22.59
N SER A 349 -7.20 6.69 23.11
CA SER A 349 -7.31 7.96 22.38
C SER A 349 -6.46 8.03 21.11
N ASN A 350 -5.43 7.20 20.98
CA ASN A 350 -4.61 7.10 19.75
C ASN A 350 -5.43 6.74 18.50
N PHE A 351 -6.63 6.16 18.68
CA PHE A 351 -7.51 5.74 17.59
C PHE A 351 -8.64 6.72 17.29
N THR A 352 -8.68 7.88 17.98
CA THR A 352 -9.74 8.90 17.80
C THR A 352 -9.35 10.00 16.83
N GLY A 353 -8.06 10.16 16.53
CA GLY A 353 -7.52 11.15 15.61
C GLY A 353 -6.88 10.54 14.37
N LEU A 354 -6.39 11.40 13.49
CA LEU A 354 -5.61 10.99 12.33
C LEU A 354 -4.33 10.27 12.80
N PRO A 355 -4.01 9.08 12.29
CA PRO A 355 -2.72 8.46 12.56
C PRO A 355 -1.57 9.38 12.13
N SER A 356 -0.43 9.32 12.79
CA SER A 356 0.77 10.06 12.39
C SER A 356 1.32 9.54 11.06
N PHE A 357 2.19 10.31 10.38
CA PHE A 357 2.92 9.82 9.22
C PHE A 357 3.79 8.62 9.60
N ALA A 358 3.91 7.67 8.71
CA ALA A 358 4.56 6.37 8.93
C ALA A 358 4.00 5.58 10.14
N ALA A 359 2.78 5.90 10.61
CA ALA A 359 2.08 5.04 11.56
C ALA A 359 1.85 3.66 10.92
N SER A 360 1.97 2.62 11.74
CA SER A 360 1.81 1.24 11.27
C SER A 360 0.85 0.47 12.16
N MET A 361 -0.10 -0.26 11.55
CA MET A 361 -0.91 -1.28 12.21
C MET A 361 -0.56 -2.66 11.68
N VAL A 362 -0.56 -3.62 12.58
CA VAL A 362 0.00 -4.94 12.32
C VAL A 362 -0.92 -6.03 12.83
N PHE A 363 -1.05 -7.09 12.05
CA PHE A 363 -1.76 -8.31 12.40
C PHE A 363 -0.79 -9.48 12.33
N GLU A 364 -0.47 -10.07 13.48
CA GLU A 364 0.43 -11.21 13.58
C GLU A 364 -0.34 -12.49 13.81
N VAL A 365 -0.10 -13.53 13.01
CA VAL A 365 -0.54 -14.89 13.30
C VAL A 365 0.59 -15.63 14.00
N PHE A 366 0.31 -16.19 15.16
CA PHE A 366 1.31 -16.83 16.01
C PHE A 366 0.72 -18.01 16.79
N SER A 367 1.58 -18.81 17.44
CA SER A 367 1.18 -19.95 18.28
C SER A 367 1.96 -20.00 19.60
N TYR A 368 1.36 -20.61 20.64
CA TYR A 368 1.97 -20.99 21.91
C TYR A 368 1.94 -22.53 22.05
N PRO A 369 2.93 -23.17 22.70
CA PRO A 369 4.26 -22.66 22.99
C PRO A 369 5.03 -22.39 21.69
N ALA A 370 6.22 -21.79 21.81
CA ALA A 370 7.10 -21.64 20.65
C ALA A 370 7.32 -22.99 19.98
N ALA A 371 7.23 -23.00 18.64
CA ALA A 371 7.58 -24.18 17.87
C ALA A 371 9.06 -24.55 18.14
N SER A 372 9.33 -25.83 18.35
CA SER A 372 10.72 -26.29 18.49
C SER A 372 11.55 -25.82 17.30
N SER A 373 12.83 -25.56 17.49
CA SER A 373 13.74 -25.06 16.47
C SER A 373 13.72 -25.91 15.19
N ASN A 374 13.39 -27.19 15.30
CA ASN A 374 13.33 -28.15 14.19
C ASN A 374 11.93 -28.33 13.57
N SER A 375 10.86 -27.75 14.14
CA SER A 375 9.53 -27.85 13.57
C SER A 375 9.33 -26.78 12.50
N SER A 376 9.24 -27.17 11.25
CA SER A 376 8.88 -26.29 10.12
C SER A 376 7.36 -26.28 9.84
N SER A 377 6.60 -27.16 10.48
CA SER A 377 5.17 -27.29 10.25
C SER A 377 4.38 -26.31 11.11
N ILE A 378 3.42 -25.62 10.48
CA ILE A 378 2.45 -24.80 11.17
C ILE A 378 1.54 -25.68 12.06
N PRO A 379 1.19 -25.24 13.27
CA PRO A 379 0.24 -25.94 14.12
C PRO A 379 -1.16 -26.04 13.51
N PRO A 380 -2.05 -26.90 14.05
CA PRO A 380 -3.45 -26.89 13.70
C PRO A 380 -4.07 -25.49 13.82
N ILE A 381 -5.08 -25.23 13.00
CA ILE A 381 -5.65 -23.87 12.86
C ILE A 381 -6.33 -23.38 14.15
N GLU A 382 -6.81 -24.31 14.98
CA GLU A 382 -7.39 -24.08 16.29
C GLU A 382 -6.38 -23.59 17.34
N ASP A 383 -5.10 -23.91 17.18
CA ASP A 383 -4.00 -23.50 18.06
C ASP A 383 -3.40 -22.15 17.65
N LEU A 384 -3.79 -21.63 16.50
CA LEU A 384 -3.31 -20.34 16.00
C LEU A 384 -4.08 -19.19 16.64
N ARG A 385 -3.34 -18.13 16.93
CA ARG A 385 -3.85 -16.89 17.49
C ARG A 385 -3.47 -15.70 16.63
N VAL A 386 -4.24 -14.62 16.76
CA VAL A 386 -3.97 -13.33 16.08
C VAL A 386 -3.84 -12.24 17.11
N ARG A 387 -2.85 -11.38 16.92
CA ARG A 387 -2.60 -10.17 17.71
C ARG A 387 -2.63 -8.96 16.81
N PHE A 388 -3.29 -7.91 17.28
CA PHE A 388 -3.24 -6.59 16.66
C PHE A 388 -2.27 -5.71 17.43
N LEU A 389 -1.34 -5.05 16.69
CA LEU A 389 -0.39 -4.11 17.26
C LEU A 389 -0.44 -2.79 16.47
N TYR A 390 -0.13 -1.70 17.16
CA TYR A 390 -0.16 -0.38 16.57
C TYR A 390 1.01 0.49 17.07
N ARG A 391 1.64 1.22 16.12
CA ARG A 391 2.64 2.25 16.37
C ARG A 391 2.20 3.53 15.66
N ASN A 392 2.09 4.64 16.42
CA ASN A 392 1.53 5.89 15.88
C ASN A 392 2.62 6.83 15.31
N GLY A 393 3.42 6.33 14.38
CA GLY A 393 4.52 7.07 13.77
C GLY A 393 5.89 6.50 14.11
N THR A 394 6.93 7.28 13.85
CA THR A 394 8.35 6.88 14.03
C THR A 394 9.12 7.82 14.95
N ASP A 395 8.44 8.78 15.59
CA ASP A 395 9.07 9.72 16.50
C ASP A 395 9.65 9.00 17.73
N ASP A 396 10.66 9.61 18.34
CA ASP A 396 11.30 9.08 19.54
C ASP A 396 10.28 8.88 20.67
N GLY A 397 10.27 7.69 21.25
CA GLY A 397 9.35 7.32 22.31
C GLY A 397 8.00 6.76 21.86
N GLU A 398 7.71 6.71 20.55
CA GLU A 398 6.50 6.04 20.06
C GLU A 398 6.54 4.55 20.37
N ARG A 399 5.46 4.10 21.03
CA ARG A 399 5.34 2.73 21.54
C ARG A 399 4.62 1.84 20.55
N PHE A 400 5.13 0.63 20.37
CA PHE A 400 4.46 -0.43 19.62
C PHE A 400 3.69 -1.32 20.59
N LEU A 401 2.38 -1.15 20.65
CA LEU A 401 1.54 -1.78 21.67
C LEU A 401 0.48 -2.69 21.05
N SER A 402 0.15 -3.75 21.79
CA SER A 402 -0.98 -4.64 21.45
C SER A 402 -2.29 -4.09 22.01
N TYR A 403 -3.36 -4.20 21.22
CA TYR A 403 -4.70 -3.76 21.60
C TYR A 403 -5.73 -4.84 21.27
N PRO A 404 -6.75 -5.04 22.12
CA PRO A 404 -7.84 -5.94 21.82
C PRO A 404 -8.73 -5.37 20.71
N LEU A 405 -9.15 -6.23 19.78
CA LEU A 405 -10.07 -5.88 18.71
C LEU A 405 -11.53 -6.14 19.12
N PHE A 406 -12.46 -5.49 18.40
CA PHE A 406 -13.90 -5.75 18.47
C PHE A 406 -14.50 -5.60 19.87
N GLY A 407 -14.03 -4.61 20.62
CA GLY A 407 -14.54 -4.31 21.97
C GLY A 407 -14.18 -5.32 23.06
N ARG A 408 -13.26 -6.25 22.79
CA ARG A 408 -12.79 -7.21 23.80
C ARG A 408 -12.08 -6.50 24.95
N PRO A 409 -12.06 -7.10 26.15
CA PRO A 409 -11.35 -6.51 27.29
C PRO A 409 -9.83 -6.54 27.10
N LYS A 410 -9.12 -5.60 27.71
CA LYS A 410 -7.64 -5.44 27.59
C LYS A 410 -6.85 -6.72 27.92
N ALA A 411 -7.37 -7.58 28.81
CA ALA A 411 -6.76 -8.86 29.13
C ALA A 411 -6.82 -9.90 27.97
N GLN A 412 -7.55 -9.61 26.92
CA GLN A 412 -7.73 -10.47 25.75
C GLN A 412 -7.24 -9.76 24.47
N ALA A 413 -5.99 -9.32 24.50
CA ALA A 413 -5.36 -8.61 23.39
C ALA A 413 -5.18 -9.49 22.15
N ASP A 414 -5.07 -10.81 22.34
CA ASP A 414 -5.00 -11.81 21.28
C ASP A 414 -6.30 -12.62 21.18
N MET A 415 -6.61 -13.06 19.96
CA MET A 415 -7.79 -13.86 19.63
C MET A 415 -7.38 -15.20 19.05
N SER A 416 -8.24 -16.24 19.17
CA SER A 416 -8.07 -17.43 18.33
C SER A 416 -8.23 -17.07 16.85
N TRP A 417 -7.54 -17.78 15.97
CA TRP A 417 -7.71 -17.57 14.53
C TRP A 417 -9.17 -17.73 14.05
N PRO A 418 -9.94 -18.77 14.48
CA PRO A 418 -11.33 -18.90 14.10
C PRO A 418 -12.20 -17.70 14.50
N ASP A 419 -12.05 -17.20 15.74
CA ASP A 419 -12.79 -16.02 16.22
C ASP A 419 -12.43 -14.76 15.44
N PHE A 420 -11.12 -14.53 15.20
CA PHE A 420 -10.64 -13.42 14.40
C PHE A 420 -11.20 -13.46 12.98
N ALA A 421 -11.08 -14.62 12.33
CA ALA A 421 -11.56 -14.78 10.96
C ALA A 421 -13.10 -14.60 10.86
N ALA A 422 -13.86 -15.02 11.87
CA ALA A 422 -15.31 -14.79 11.94
C ALA A 422 -15.60 -13.28 12.07
N ALA A 423 -14.99 -12.60 13.04
CA ALA A 423 -15.19 -11.16 13.26
C ALA A 423 -14.76 -10.32 12.06
N MET A 424 -13.65 -10.68 11.39
CA MET A 424 -13.23 -9.99 10.17
C MET A 424 -14.22 -10.20 9.02
N ARG A 425 -14.81 -11.41 8.85
CA ARG A 425 -15.83 -11.66 7.82
C ARG A 425 -17.11 -10.85 8.05
N ASP A 426 -17.43 -10.53 9.31
CA ASP A 426 -18.62 -9.73 9.64
C ASP A 426 -18.47 -8.27 9.19
N ILE A 427 -17.24 -7.79 9.02
CA ILE A 427 -16.97 -6.42 8.55
C ILE A 427 -16.39 -6.38 7.13
N ALA A 428 -15.80 -7.44 6.61
CA ALA A 428 -15.12 -7.46 5.32
C ALA A 428 -16.10 -7.43 4.14
N ILE A 429 -15.75 -6.70 3.11
CA ILE A 429 -16.37 -6.70 1.78
C ILE A 429 -15.25 -6.99 0.78
N ASP A 430 -15.40 -8.00 -0.07
CA ASP A 430 -14.26 -8.63 -0.72
C ASP A 430 -14.24 -8.63 -2.25
N ASP A 431 -15.26 -8.07 -2.92
CA ASP A 431 -15.27 -8.10 -4.38
C ASP A 431 -15.58 -6.75 -5.03
N VAL A 432 -15.06 -6.57 -6.26
CA VAL A 432 -15.21 -5.34 -7.05
C VAL A 432 -16.68 -5.07 -7.38
N SER A 433 -17.45 -6.10 -7.71
CA SER A 433 -18.87 -5.95 -8.03
C SER A 433 -19.64 -5.40 -6.85
N SER A 434 -19.39 -5.92 -5.65
CA SER A 434 -19.96 -5.40 -4.40
C SER A 434 -19.58 -3.94 -4.17
N TRP A 435 -18.31 -3.58 -4.43
CA TRP A 435 -17.87 -2.20 -4.32
C TRP A 435 -18.61 -1.27 -5.28
N CYS A 436 -18.73 -1.66 -6.57
CA CYS A 436 -19.46 -0.89 -7.57
C CYS A 436 -20.93 -0.69 -7.19
N ASP A 437 -21.59 -1.75 -6.73
CA ASP A 437 -22.99 -1.70 -6.30
C ASP A 437 -23.18 -0.80 -5.07
N ILE A 438 -22.33 -0.93 -4.04
CA ILE A 438 -22.38 -0.15 -2.81
C ILE A 438 -22.07 1.33 -3.08
N CYS A 439 -21.07 1.61 -3.90
CA CYS A 439 -20.71 2.95 -4.29
C CYS A 439 -21.69 3.59 -5.27
N GLY A 440 -22.55 2.78 -5.92
CA GLY A 440 -23.37 3.23 -7.04
C GLY A 440 -22.50 3.76 -8.17
N ALA A 441 -21.33 3.14 -8.35
CA ALA A 441 -20.34 3.55 -9.33
C ALA A 441 -20.56 2.81 -10.66
N THR A 442 -20.49 3.56 -11.74
CA THR A 442 -20.51 3.05 -13.13
C THR A 442 -19.10 3.09 -13.72
N ARG A 443 -18.92 2.57 -14.93
CA ARG A 443 -17.66 2.70 -15.69
C ARG A 443 -17.19 4.15 -15.90
N TYR A 444 -18.11 5.11 -15.79
CA TYR A 444 -17.79 6.53 -15.93
C TYR A 444 -17.25 7.12 -14.64
N ASP A 445 -17.56 6.52 -13.49
CA ASP A 445 -17.04 6.88 -12.19
C ASP A 445 -15.74 6.13 -11.90
N ALA A 446 -15.73 4.81 -12.17
CA ALA A 446 -14.56 3.94 -11.97
C ALA A 446 -14.50 2.87 -13.05
N TRP A 447 -13.40 2.81 -13.78
CA TRP A 447 -13.22 1.85 -14.89
C TRP A 447 -13.38 0.39 -14.45
N ILE A 448 -13.01 0.06 -13.23
CA ILE A 448 -13.17 -1.30 -12.68
C ILE A 448 -14.62 -1.79 -12.64
N CYS A 449 -15.60 -0.88 -12.73
CA CYS A 449 -17.02 -1.21 -12.79
C CYS A 449 -17.53 -1.49 -14.22
N ALA A 450 -16.69 -1.42 -15.23
CA ALA A 450 -17.10 -1.63 -16.62
C ALA A 450 -17.70 -3.04 -16.86
N ALA A 451 -17.26 -4.04 -16.12
CA ALA A 451 -17.80 -5.40 -16.22
C ALA A 451 -19.24 -5.50 -15.70
N ASN A 452 -19.62 -4.69 -14.70
CA ASN A 452 -20.97 -4.63 -14.17
C ASN A 452 -21.95 -3.99 -15.17
N ASP A 453 -21.49 -2.96 -15.90
CA ASP A 453 -22.31 -2.27 -16.91
C ASP A 453 -22.61 -3.14 -18.15
N LEU A 454 -21.69 -4.04 -18.51
CA LEU A 454 -21.84 -4.94 -19.64
C LEU A 454 -22.87 -6.06 -19.41
N GLY A 455 -23.24 -6.31 -18.15
CA GLY A 455 -24.28 -7.26 -17.77
C GLY A 455 -25.70 -6.72 -17.94
N ASP A 456 -25.89 -5.43 -18.22
CA ASP A 456 -27.17 -4.73 -18.33
C ASP A 456 -27.49 -4.24 -19.77
N GLY A 457 -27.04 -4.98 -20.79
CA GLY A 457 -27.37 -4.69 -22.20
C GLY A 457 -28.85 -4.95 -22.49
N GLY A 458 -29.72 -3.99 -22.21
CA GLY A 458 -31.13 -4.01 -22.60
C GLY A 458 -31.91 -2.87 -21.94
N ASP A 459 -32.16 -1.84 -22.70
CA ASP A 459 -33.24 -0.85 -22.64
C ASP A 459 -33.66 -0.28 -21.27
N GLY A 460 -33.60 1.05 -21.20
CA GLY A 460 -33.98 1.85 -20.05
C GLY A 460 -35.38 1.58 -19.51
N TYR A 461 -35.50 1.78 -18.24
CA TYR A 461 -36.61 2.11 -17.36
C TYR A 461 -36.74 1.16 -16.14
N THR A 462 -36.55 1.76 -14.97
CA THR A 462 -37.08 1.44 -13.64
C THR A 462 -37.81 0.09 -13.48
N GLY A 463 -37.17 -0.84 -12.77
CA GLY A 463 -37.83 -2.02 -12.22
C GLY A 463 -36.89 -2.74 -11.25
N ALA A 464 -37.38 -3.01 -10.04
CA ALA A 464 -36.70 -3.80 -9.04
C ALA A 464 -36.11 -5.07 -9.66
N ARG A 465 -34.77 -5.18 -9.64
CA ARG A 465 -34.04 -6.33 -10.20
C ARG A 465 -34.28 -7.55 -9.32
N GLU A 466 -35.10 -8.48 -9.77
CA GLU A 466 -35.11 -9.84 -9.24
C GLU A 466 -33.73 -10.46 -9.52
N LYS A 467 -32.96 -10.70 -8.47
CA LYS A 467 -31.72 -11.48 -8.54
C LYS A 467 -32.07 -12.91 -8.94
N ARG A 468 -31.90 -13.25 -10.21
CA ARG A 468 -31.81 -14.63 -10.62
C ARG A 468 -30.50 -15.18 -10.04
N GLU A 469 -30.60 -16.15 -9.12
CA GLU A 469 -29.49 -16.97 -8.67
C GLU A 469 -28.79 -17.56 -9.91
N ARG A 470 -27.66 -16.94 -10.31
CA ARG A 470 -26.73 -17.59 -11.20
C ARG A 470 -25.88 -18.51 -10.33
N GLU A 471 -26.14 -19.79 -10.37
CA GLU A 471 -25.13 -20.81 -10.06
C GLU A 471 -23.94 -20.53 -10.97
N GLY A 472 -22.95 -19.84 -10.44
CA GLY A 472 -21.71 -19.53 -11.14
C GLY A 472 -20.97 -20.83 -11.43
N LEU A 473 -20.82 -21.16 -12.71
CA LEU A 473 -19.92 -22.21 -13.15
C LEU A 473 -18.54 -21.95 -12.54
N SER A 474 -17.98 -22.96 -11.88
CA SER A 474 -16.67 -22.84 -11.25
C SER A 474 -15.62 -22.33 -12.26
N PRO A 475 -14.57 -21.58 -11.85
CA PRO A 475 -13.53 -21.09 -12.76
C PRO A 475 -12.91 -22.19 -13.63
N VAL A 476 -12.88 -23.42 -13.13
CA VAL A 476 -12.41 -24.61 -13.85
C VAL A 476 -13.35 -24.96 -15.01
N VAL A 477 -14.65 -24.89 -14.81
CA VAL A 477 -15.66 -25.16 -15.86
C VAL A 477 -15.62 -24.06 -16.92
N SER A 478 -15.47 -22.80 -16.54
CA SER A 478 -15.31 -21.68 -17.49
C SER A 478 -14.05 -21.82 -18.33
N GLY A 479 -12.94 -22.26 -17.74
CA GLY A 479 -11.69 -22.56 -18.44
C GLY A 479 -11.82 -23.70 -19.46
N ILE A 480 -12.54 -24.77 -19.10
CA ILE A 480 -12.79 -25.90 -20.00
C ILE A 480 -13.67 -25.48 -21.17
N ILE A 481 -14.73 -24.71 -20.92
CA ILE A 481 -15.61 -24.18 -21.99
C ILE A 481 -14.82 -23.29 -22.95
N GLY A 482 -13.97 -22.38 -22.43
CA GLY A 482 -13.11 -21.53 -23.25
C GLY A 482 -12.12 -22.33 -24.11
N ALA A 483 -11.52 -23.39 -23.57
CA ALA A 483 -10.61 -24.27 -24.32
C ALA A 483 -11.34 -25.02 -25.44
N ILE A 484 -12.55 -25.53 -25.19
CA ILE A 484 -13.35 -26.23 -26.20
C ILE A 484 -13.77 -25.27 -27.34
N VAL A 485 -14.20 -24.06 -27.02
CA VAL A 485 -14.56 -23.05 -28.01
C VAL A 485 -13.35 -22.64 -28.87
N ALA A 486 -12.18 -22.42 -28.24
CA ALA A 486 -10.95 -22.09 -28.95
C ALA A 486 -10.52 -23.22 -29.92
N LEU A 487 -10.61 -24.49 -29.48
CA LEU A 487 -10.30 -25.64 -30.33
C LEU A 487 -11.30 -25.79 -31.49
N ALA A 488 -12.59 -25.53 -31.25
CA ALA A 488 -13.62 -25.58 -32.30
C ALA A 488 -13.38 -24.49 -33.37
N VAL A 489 -13.06 -23.26 -32.97
CA VAL A 489 -12.73 -22.15 -33.89
C VAL A 489 -11.46 -22.46 -34.68
N ALA A 490 -10.41 -22.95 -33.98
CA ALA A 490 -9.17 -23.36 -34.64
C ALA A 490 -9.41 -24.49 -35.66
N GLY A 491 -10.26 -25.46 -35.31
CA GLY A 491 -10.68 -26.56 -36.21
C GLY A 491 -11.44 -26.06 -37.45
N LEU A 492 -12.34 -25.09 -37.30
CA LEU A 492 -13.07 -24.48 -38.39
C LEU A 492 -12.13 -23.70 -39.32
N ILE A 493 -11.21 -22.92 -38.78
CA ILE A 493 -10.20 -22.17 -39.57
C ILE A 493 -9.31 -23.15 -40.34
N PHE A 494 -8.84 -24.22 -39.66
CA PHE A 494 -8.03 -25.24 -40.29
C PHE A 494 -8.79 -25.98 -41.40
N GLY A 495 -10.06 -26.31 -41.18
CA GLY A 495 -10.94 -26.93 -42.15
C GLY A 495 -11.17 -26.01 -43.37
N ALA A 496 -11.38 -24.72 -43.15
CA ALA A 496 -11.51 -23.72 -44.19
C ALA A 496 -10.21 -23.60 -45.03
N VAL A 497 -9.06 -23.51 -44.39
CA VAL A 497 -7.76 -23.48 -45.09
C VAL A 497 -7.53 -24.74 -45.92
N MET A 498 -7.91 -25.92 -45.41
CA MET A 498 -7.84 -27.17 -46.17
C MET A 498 -8.74 -27.18 -47.39
N LEU A 499 -9.97 -26.65 -47.28
CA LEU A 499 -10.93 -26.59 -48.36
C LEU A 499 -10.55 -25.56 -49.44
N PHE A 500 -10.09 -24.36 -49.04
CA PHE A 500 -9.78 -23.27 -49.94
C PHE A 500 -8.35 -23.26 -50.48
N ALA A 501 -7.38 -23.78 -49.70
CA ALA A 501 -5.98 -23.85 -50.12
C ALA A 501 -5.60 -25.15 -50.85
N GLY A 502 -6.53 -26.09 -51.01
CA GLY A 502 -6.32 -27.33 -51.79
C GLY A 502 -5.26 -28.27 -51.23
N LEU A 503 -4.93 -28.17 -49.95
CA LEU A 503 -3.89 -29.02 -49.31
C LEU A 503 -4.45 -30.42 -49.06
N ARG A 504 -3.98 -31.42 -49.82
CA ARG A 504 -4.32 -32.83 -49.60
C ARG A 504 -3.24 -33.53 -48.78
N PHE A 505 -3.58 -34.10 -47.65
CA PHE A 505 -2.74 -35.02 -46.89
C PHE A 505 -2.63 -36.32 -47.67
N ARG A 506 -1.44 -36.67 -48.16
CA ARG A 506 -1.13 -37.97 -48.76
C ARG A 506 -0.65 -38.91 -47.64
N ARG A 507 -1.46 -39.87 -47.27
CA ARG A 507 -1.10 -40.96 -46.35
C ARG A 507 -0.08 -41.82 -47.06
N ARG A 508 1.17 -41.88 -46.58
CA ARG A 508 2.20 -42.75 -47.10
C ARG A 508 2.01 -44.12 -46.44
N GLU A 509 1.54 -45.09 -47.20
CA GLU A 509 1.55 -46.50 -46.83
C GLU A 509 3.01 -46.98 -46.84
N SER A 510 3.47 -47.53 -45.72
CA SER A 510 4.77 -48.22 -45.61
C SER A 510 4.60 -49.64 -46.04
N SER A 511 5.09 -50.00 -47.21
CA SER A 511 5.36 -51.41 -47.55
C SER A 511 6.63 -51.90 -46.86
N SER A 512 6.46 -52.98 -46.14
CA SER A 512 7.54 -53.75 -45.49
C SER A 512 8.41 -54.48 -46.53
N SER A 513 9.71 -54.28 -46.47
CA SER A 513 10.66 -55.33 -46.90
C SER A 513 11.89 -55.31 -46.02
N SER A 514 12.18 -56.50 -45.53
CA SER A 514 13.23 -56.89 -44.62
C SER A 514 14.65 -56.74 -45.19
N SER A 515 15.61 -56.24 -44.45
CA SER A 515 16.87 -56.97 -44.14
C SER A 515 17.84 -56.09 -43.31
N GLY A 516 18.30 -56.63 -42.25
CA GLY A 516 19.60 -56.68 -41.66
C GLY A 516 20.37 -55.44 -41.27
N GLY A 517 20.72 -55.32 -39.99
CA GLY A 517 21.90 -54.60 -39.54
C GLY A 517 21.63 -53.54 -38.46
N GLY A 518 21.93 -53.93 -37.22
CA GLY A 518 21.71 -53.11 -36.02
C GLY A 518 22.50 -51.82 -35.96
N ARG A 519 21.91 -50.89 -35.26
CA ARG A 519 22.57 -50.02 -34.26
C ARG A 519 21.59 -49.07 -33.61
N LYS A 520 21.73 -49.01 -32.34
CA LYS A 520 21.18 -48.22 -31.24
C LYS A 520 20.40 -46.97 -31.59
N SER A 521 19.20 -46.90 -31.03
CA SER A 521 18.32 -45.75 -30.88
C SER A 521 18.98 -44.61 -30.11
N SER A 522 18.94 -43.42 -30.63
CA SER A 522 19.09 -42.17 -29.90
C SER A 522 17.80 -41.38 -30.10
N LEU A 523 17.20 -40.95 -28.98
CA LEU A 523 16.00 -40.13 -28.92
C LEU A 523 16.20 -38.82 -29.71
N GLY A 524 15.18 -38.47 -30.45
CA GLY A 524 15.16 -37.29 -31.30
C GLY A 524 15.25 -35.97 -30.53
N GLY A 525 16.31 -35.22 -30.79
CA GLY A 525 16.42 -33.81 -30.42
C GLY A 525 15.78 -32.94 -31.49
N PHE A 526 15.11 -31.91 -31.07
CA PHE A 526 14.61 -30.83 -31.90
C PHE A 526 15.78 -30.20 -32.68
N LYS A 527 15.76 -30.24 -34.00
CA LYS A 527 16.62 -29.39 -34.81
C LYS A 527 16.09 -27.96 -34.80
N GLY A 528 16.77 -27.08 -34.05
CA GLY A 528 16.54 -25.67 -34.07
C GLY A 528 16.81 -25.05 -35.42
N GLY A 529 15.87 -24.25 -35.89
CA GLY A 529 15.97 -23.41 -37.06
C GLY A 529 17.02 -22.31 -36.87
N ARG A 530 17.50 -21.81 -37.98
CA ARG A 530 18.53 -20.79 -38.24
C ARG A 530 18.74 -19.78 -37.12
N LYS A 531 20.01 -19.64 -36.70
CA LYS A 531 20.52 -18.60 -35.81
C LYS A 531 20.08 -17.21 -36.28
N MET A 532 19.41 -16.47 -35.41
CA MET A 532 19.26 -15.02 -35.55
C MET A 532 20.57 -14.31 -35.13
N ALA A 533 20.89 -13.22 -35.80
CA ALA A 533 22.16 -12.49 -35.73
C ALA A 533 22.33 -11.64 -34.47
N SER A 534 22.01 -12.16 -33.26
CA SER A 534 22.18 -11.45 -32.00
C SER A 534 23.30 -11.96 -31.09
N ASP A 535 24.01 -13.04 -31.49
CA ASP A 535 25.02 -13.67 -30.62
C ASP A 535 26.48 -13.25 -30.94
N GLN A 536 26.69 -12.16 -31.69
CA GLN A 536 28.05 -11.71 -32.06
C GLN A 536 28.60 -10.54 -31.24
N ASP A 537 27.88 -10.02 -30.24
CA ASP A 537 28.32 -8.80 -29.51
C ASP A 537 28.94 -9.04 -28.11
N LEU A 538 29.27 -10.29 -27.76
CA LEU A 538 29.88 -10.60 -26.46
C LEU A 538 31.26 -11.23 -26.58
N THR A 539 32.16 -10.67 -27.41
CA THR A 539 33.59 -10.97 -27.34
C THR A 539 34.38 -9.69 -27.04
N ILE A 540 34.86 -9.60 -25.83
CA ILE A 540 35.84 -8.58 -25.40
C ILE A 540 37.20 -8.96 -26.04
N PRO A 541 37.85 -8.09 -26.83
CA PRO A 541 39.17 -8.35 -27.36
C PRO A 541 40.22 -8.09 -26.28
N LYS A 542 41.00 -9.13 -25.98
CA LYS A 542 42.28 -9.03 -25.25
C LYS A 542 43.31 -8.39 -26.16
N GLY A 543 43.98 -7.35 -25.67
CA GLY A 543 44.82 -6.46 -26.44
C GLY A 543 46.10 -7.03 -27.05
N GLY A 544 46.64 -6.27 -28.00
CA GLY A 544 48.03 -6.31 -28.43
C GLY A 544 48.25 -6.03 -29.89
N GLY A 545 48.76 -4.83 -30.24
CA GLY A 545 49.81 -4.64 -31.25
C GLY A 545 49.42 -4.34 -32.69
N ALA A 546 49.59 -3.07 -33.04
CA ALA A 546 50.23 -2.53 -34.26
C ALA A 546 49.70 -2.85 -35.67
N GLY A 547 49.23 -1.80 -36.37
CA GLY A 547 49.71 -1.52 -37.75
C GLY A 547 48.67 -1.64 -38.86
N ALA A 548 48.50 -0.51 -39.54
CA ALA A 548 48.18 -0.34 -40.96
C ALA A 548 46.76 0.06 -41.38
N THR A 549 46.73 1.26 -41.89
CA THR A 549 45.74 1.96 -42.76
C THR A 549 45.14 1.14 -43.91
N VAL A 550 43.81 1.23 -44.12
CA VAL A 550 43.21 1.31 -45.45
C VAL A 550 41.85 2.06 -45.38
N VAL A 551 41.68 2.97 -46.29
CA VAL A 551 40.51 3.82 -46.52
C VAL A 551 39.35 3.03 -47.16
N GLY A 552 38.12 3.24 -46.65
CA GLY A 552 36.91 2.72 -47.29
C GLY A 552 35.70 3.54 -46.86
N VAL A 553 35.10 4.24 -47.79
CA VAL A 553 33.90 5.07 -47.67
C VAL A 553 32.66 4.18 -47.50
N GLY A 554 31.86 4.40 -46.46
CA GLY A 554 30.55 3.75 -46.30
C GLY A 554 29.63 4.60 -45.46
N VAL A 555 28.49 4.97 -46.06
CA VAL A 555 27.44 5.82 -45.51
C VAL A 555 26.79 5.13 -44.33
N GLY A 556 26.83 5.72 -43.14
CA GLY A 556 26.19 5.21 -41.93
C GLY A 556 25.03 6.10 -41.52
N HIS A 557 23.91 5.49 -41.20
CA HIS A 557 22.79 6.14 -40.51
C HIS A 557 23.10 6.34 -39.01
N GLU A 558 23.05 7.58 -38.58
CA GLU A 558 23.18 7.99 -37.19
C GLU A 558 21.93 7.64 -36.39
N ARG A 559 22.11 6.95 -35.25
CA ARG A 559 21.17 6.93 -34.14
C ARG A 559 21.70 7.84 -33.06
N VAL A 560 20.98 8.92 -32.83
CA VAL A 560 21.25 9.88 -31.74
C VAL A 560 20.61 9.38 -30.45
N GLY A 561 21.40 9.28 -29.42
CA GLY A 561 20.96 9.07 -28.05
C GLY A 561 22.09 9.41 -27.10
N SER A 562 22.31 10.69 -26.83
CA SER A 562 23.23 11.14 -25.79
C SER A 562 22.63 12.34 -25.09
N TRP A 563 22.53 12.27 -23.77
CA TRP A 563 22.15 13.37 -22.87
C TRP A 563 23.42 14.08 -22.43
N GLU A 564 23.73 15.22 -23.04
CA GLU A 564 24.74 16.16 -22.50
C GLU A 564 24.10 17.50 -22.19
N LEU A 565 24.30 17.94 -20.95
CA LEU A 565 24.03 19.29 -20.46
C LEU A 565 25.06 20.25 -21.10
N GLY A 566 24.63 21.08 -22.06
CA GLY A 566 25.41 22.19 -22.60
C GLY A 566 24.93 23.50 -22.01
N LYS A 567 25.92 24.30 -21.52
CA LYS A 567 25.78 25.65 -21.01
C LYS A 567 25.25 26.61 -22.07
N ALA A 568 24.48 27.59 -21.58
CA ALA A 568 23.96 28.74 -22.30
C ALA A 568 25.04 29.58 -22.99
N ASP A 569 24.73 30.04 -24.19
CA ASP A 569 25.21 31.36 -24.66
C ASP A 569 24.16 32.09 -25.50
N VAL A 570 24.19 33.39 -25.41
CA VAL A 570 23.18 34.39 -25.75
C VAL A 570 23.23 34.74 -27.25
N GLY A 571 22.06 34.92 -27.90
CA GLY A 571 22.04 35.63 -29.19
C GLY A 571 20.81 35.45 -30.07
N ARG A 572 19.78 36.25 -29.85
CA ARG A 572 19.06 37.14 -30.80
C ARG A 572 18.41 36.63 -32.09
N GLU A 573 17.11 36.91 -32.14
CA GLU A 573 16.22 37.45 -33.18
C GLU A 573 15.35 36.55 -34.04
N VAL A 574 14.05 36.77 -33.84
CA VAL A 574 12.92 37.09 -34.78
C VAL A 574 12.44 36.04 -35.80
N GLY A 575 11.16 35.69 -35.64
CA GLY A 575 10.37 35.37 -36.80
C GLY A 575 9.18 34.40 -36.62
N SER A 576 8.00 34.99 -36.45
CA SER A 576 6.75 34.54 -37.05
C SER A 576 6.04 33.29 -36.54
N ALA A 577 4.86 33.55 -36.01
CA ALA A 577 3.79 32.69 -35.55
C ALA A 577 3.16 31.77 -36.58
N ARG A 578 2.75 30.57 -36.12
CA ARG A 578 1.44 29.97 -36.48
C ARG A 578 1.00 29.01 -35.41
N PRO A 579 -0.29 28.99 -35.02
CA PRO A 579 -0.80 28.18 -33.91
C PRO A 579 -1.10 26.76 -34.38
N SER A 580 -0.57 25.75 -33.67
CA SER A 580 -1.04 24.40 -33.78
C SER A 580 -2.08 24.16 -32.67
N LEU A 581 -3.28 23.77 -33.10
CA LEU A 581 -4.36 23.26 -32.25
C LEU A 581 -3.88 22.00 -31.52
N GLN A 582 -3.57 22.11 -30.27
CA GLN A 582 -3.37 20.99 -29.36
C GLN A 582 -4.71 20.70 -28.69
N SER A 583 -5.36 19.63 -29.11
CA SER A 583 -6.54 19.09 -28.44
C SER A 583 -6.13 18.61 -27.04
N GLY A 584 -6.39 19.41 -26.03
CA GLY A 584 -6.27 19.00 -24.64
C GLY A 584 -7.37 17.99 -24.30
N ARG A 585 -6.99 16.76 -24.02
CA ARG A 585 -7.85 15.85 -23.25
C ARG A 585 -7.83 16.35 -21.81
N PRO A 586 -8.96 16.59 -21.16
CA PRO A 586 -8.97 16.87 -19.72
C PRO A 586 -8.53 15.60 -19.00
N SER A 587 -7.54 15.71 -18.11
CA SER A 587 -7.13 14.60 -17.27
C SER A 587 -8.28 14.27 -16.29
N MET A 588 -8.60 12.99 -16.12
CA MET A 588 -9.63 12.51 -15.20
C MET A 588 -9.34 12.82 -13.71
N GLU A 589 -8.17 13.35 -13.41
CA GLU A 589 -7.70 13.65 -12.06
C GLU A 589 -8.46 14.81 -11.38
N GLU A 590 -9.03 15.71 -12.18
CA GLU A 590 -9.72 16.89 -11.65
C GLU A 590 -11.08 16.59 -11.00
N ARG A 591 -11.76 15.50 -11.34
CA ARG A 591 -13.08 15.16 -10.80
C ARG A 591 -13.07 14.53 -9.39
N GLY A 592 -11.98 13.89 -8.99
CA GLY A 592 -11.86 13.28 -7.66
C GLY A 592 -11.53 14.29 -6.55
N ARG A 593 -10.88 15.40 -6.90
CA ARG A 593 -10.45 16.43 -5.94
C ARG A 593 -11.58 17.35 -5.49
N ASP A 594 -12.55 17.59 -6.35
CA ASP A 594 -13.70 18.49 -6.06
C ASP A 594 -14.61 17.96 -4.93
N ALA A 595 -14.54 16.69 -4.60
CA ALA A 595 -15.36 16.09 -3.57
C ALA A 595 -14.95 16.49 -2.13
N PHE A 596 -13.68 16.86 -1.92
CA PHE A 596 -13.17 17.23 -0.60
C PHE A 596 -13.12 18.73 -0.33
N VAL A 597 -13.01 19.54 -1.38
CA VAL A 597 -12.83 20.99 -1.24
C VAL A 597 -13.73 21.71 -2.24
N ASP A 598 -14.99 21.91 -1.88
CA ASP A 598 -15.94 22.71 -2.67
C ASP A 598 -15.40 24.14 -2.81
N GLY A 599 -14.88 24.48 -3.98
CA GLY A 599 -14.51 25.84 -4.35
C GLY A 599 -13.06 26.28 -4.10
N LEU A 600 -12.17 25.39 -3.63
CA LEU A 600 -10.73 25.70 -3.56
C LEU A 600 -10.10 25.53 -4.95
N LYS A 601 -9.82 26.63 -5.62
CA LYS A 601 -8.96 26.64 -6.81
C LYS A 601 -7.51 26.86 -6.37
N PRO A 602 -6.51 26.24 -7.06
CA PRO A 602 -5.12 26.54 -6.83
C PRO A 602 -4.84 28.04 -6.98
N VAL A 603 -4.05 28.61 -6.07
CA VAL A 603 -3.59 29.98 -6.15
C VAL A 603 -2.29 30.02 -6.93
N VAL A 604 -2.29 30.68 -8.08
CA VAL A 604 -1.07 30.91 -8.85
C VAL A 604 -0.17 31.89 -8.10
N PRO A 605 1.10 31.57 -7.80
CA PRO A 605 2.03 32.52 -7.22
C PRO A 605 2.26 33.67 -8.21
N HIS A 606 1.93 34.90 -7.85
CA HIS A 606 2.41 36.07 -8.58
C HIS A 606 3.92 36.20 -8.30
N GLU A 607 4.73 35.95 -9.33
CA GLU A 607 6.11 36.44 -9.33
C GLU A 607 6.09 37.95 -9.12
N ARG A 608 6.66 38.40 -8.02
CA ARG A 608 7.02 39.80 -7.84
C ARG A 608 8.42 39.98 -8.39
N VAL A 609 8.51 40.86 -9.37
CA VAL A 609 9.73 41.51 -9.85
C VAL A 609 10.43 42.25 -8.69
#